data_96c53ac01b7df2db12a2a9b7b770bbc2
#
_entry.id   96c53ac01b7df2db12a2a9b7b770bbc2
#
_cell.length_a   1.000
_cell.length_b   1.000
_cell.length_c   1.000
_cell.angle_alpha   90.00
_cell.angle_beta   90.00
_cell.angle_gamma   90.00
#
_symmetry.space_group_name_H-M   'P 1'
#
loop_
_entity.id
_entity.type
_entity.pdbx_description
1 polymer ?
#
loop_
_entity_poly.entity_id
_entity_poly.type
_entity_poly.pdbx_seq_one_letter_code
_entity_poly.pdbx_strand_id
1 'polypeptide(L)'
;MNETSVRARASREDPRAGSAGGPEVEPTRSFRRDALRVEVYGTPGELGEAAAAGVERWLASAIASRGEANLVFAAAVSQLSFLGALRRKAIDWARVTVFHLDEYTELPEDHPASFRRFLREHLLDAVQPGGVHLMRGDADDLQGEIERYESLLRAHPLDVACIGIGENGHIAFNDPPVADFDDPLLVKEVELDDACRRQQVHDGWFSSFDETPRRALTLTVPAIMSGRVINCVVPGERKADAVHDTLNGPIATACPASILRRHHNATLFLDPASGTRVRARSP
;
A
#
# COMPACT_ATOMS: atom_id res chain seq x y z
N MET A 1 -2.31 -50.08 21.89
CA MET A 1 -1.78 -48.83 22.49
C MET A 1 -1.79 -47.80 21.37
N ASN A 2 -2.80 -46.94 21.43
CA ASN A 2 -3.03 -45.86 20.43
C ASN A 2 -2.43 -44.59 20.99
N GLU A 3 -1.41 -44.03 20.33
CA GLU A 3 -0.95 -42.64 20.57
C GLU A 3 -1.55 -41.75 19.49
N THR A 4 -2.57 -41.01 19.86
CA THR A 4 -3.19 -39.96 19.04
C THR A 4 -2.41 -38.69 19.21
N SER A 5 -1.57 -38.35 18.21
CA SER A 5 -0.85 -37.08 18.16
C SER A 5 -1.80 -35.92 17.87
N VAL A 6 -2.15 -35.18 18.91
CA VAL A 6 -2.88 -33.90 18.78
C VAL A 6 -1.90 -32.83 18.32
N ARG A 7 -1.95 -32.44 17.03
CA ARG A 7 -1.26 -31.24 16.51
C ARG A 7 -1.99 -30.01 17.06
N ALA A 8 -1.34 -29.31 17.98
CA ALA A 8 -1.75 -27.99 18.44
C ALA A 8 -1.68 -27.00 17.26
N ARG A 9 -2.82 -26.47 16.84
CA ARG A 9 -2.89 -25.27 15.98
C ARG A 9 -2.39 -24.10 16.82
N ALA A 10 -1.21 -23.57 16.51
CA ALA A 10 -0.77 -22.30 17.03
C ALA A 10 -1.73 -21.22 16.51
N SER A 11 -2.59 -20.71 17.38
CA SER A 11 -3.37 -19.49 17.15
C SER A 11 -2.37 -18.35 16.97
N ARG A 12 -2.34 -17.76 15.78
CA ARG A 12 -1.56 -16.53 15.51
C ARG A 12 -2.25 -15.41 16.30
N GLU A 13 -1.63 -14.97 17.38
CA GLU A 13 -2.08 -13.84 18.17
C GLU A 13 -2.08 -12.57 17.30
N ASP A 14 -3.19 -11.83 17.34
CA ASP A 14 -3.30 -10.50 16.73
C ASP A 14 -2.46 -9.53 17.59
N PRO A 15 -1.40 -8.88 17.06
CA PRO A 15 -0.49 -8.03 17.85
C PRO A 15 -1.15 -6.75 18.40
N ARG A 16 -2.46 -6.57 18.22
CA ARG A 16 -3.21 -5.44 18.79
C ARG A 16 -3.47 -5.55 20.29
N ALA A 17 -3.18 -6.67 20.91
CA ALA A 17 -3.30 -6.85 22.36
C ALA A 17 -2.02 -6.42 23.06
N GLY A 18 -1.84 -5.11 23.27
CA GLY A 18 -0.86 -4.57 24.23
C GLY A 18 0.14 -3.57 23.66
N SER A 19 -0.20 -2.28 23.62
CA SER A 19 0.77 -1.18 23.67
C SER A 19 0.18 -0.02 24.47
N ALA A 20 0.97 0.55 25.37
CA ALA A 20 0.68 1.81 26.07
C ALA A 20 0.90 2.97 25.07
N GLY A 21 -0.03 3.16 24.14
CA GLY A 21 -0.12 4.29 23.23
C GLY A 21 -1.27 5.20 23.65
N GLY A 22 -1.25 6.49 23.25
CA GLY A 22 -2.35 7.43 23.44
C GLY A 22 -3.70 6.87 22.95
N PRO A 23 -4.83 7.56 23.18
CA PRO A 23 -6.15 7.03 22.85
C PRO A 23 -6.17 6.56 21.41
N GLU A 24 -6.46 5.26 21.23
CA GLU A 24 -6.57 4.65 19.89
C GLU A 24 -7.78 5.26 19.19
N VAL A 25 -7.62 5.70 17.95
CA VAL A 25 -8.73 6.25 17.16
C VAL A 25 -9.62 5.08 16.73
N GLU A 26 -10.84 5.06 17.26
CA GLU A 26 -11.80 4.01 16.94
C GLU A 26 -12.52 4.30 15.62
N PRO A 27 -12.72 3.27 14.76
CA PRO A 27 -13.49 3.45 13.55
C PRO A 27 -14.98 3.66 13.88
N THR A 28 -15.62 4.56 13.17
CA THR A 28 -17.08 4.74 13.25
C THR A 28 -17.83 3.50 12.77
N ARG A 29 -17.18 2.68 11.95
CA ARG A 29 -17.70 1.42 11.43
C ARG A 29 -16.56 0.47 11.09
N SER A 30 -16.68 -0.80 11.48
CA SER A 30 -15.75 -1.89 11.14
C SER A 30 -16.51 -3.15 10.74
N PHE A 31 -16.04 -3.81 9.66
CA PHE A 31 -16.61 -5.08 9.19
C PHE A 31 -15.58 -5.84 8.33
N ARG A 32 -15.93 -7.06 7.91
CA ARG A 32 -15.12 -7.81 6.95
C ARG A 32 -15.86 -8.01 5.63
N ARG A 33 -15.08 -8.03 4.55
CA ARG A 33 -15.51 -8.52 3.25
C ARG A 33 -14.54 -9.63 2.83
N ASP A 34 -15.01 -10.87 2.83
CA ASP A 34 -14.15 -12.06 2.72
C ASP A 34 -13.01 -11.98 3.78
N ALA A 35 -11.74 -12.07 3.40
CA ALA A 35 -10.63 -11.92 4.33
C ALA A 35 -10.29 -10.45 4.67
N LEU A 36 -10.66 -9.49 3.83
CA LEU A 36 -10.34 -8.07 3.97
C LEU A 36 -11.09 -7.44 5.16
N ARG A 37 -10.35 -6.80 6.08
CA ARG A 37 -10.92 -5.93 7.11
C ARG A 37 -11.17 -4.55 6.53
N VAL A 38 -12.32 -3.97 6.81
CA VAL A 38 -12.73 -2.62 6.37
C VAL A 38 -13.04 -1.78 7.60
N GLU A 39 -12.42 -0.62 7.68
CA GLU A 39 -12.59 0.33 8.77
C GLU A 39 -12.90 1.71 8.21
N VAL A 40 -14.00 2.33 8.68
CA VAL A 40 -14.41 3.68 8.27
C VAL A 40 -14.21 4.62 9.45
N TYR A 41 -13.53 5.71 9.24
CA TYR A 41 -13.23 6.73 10.25
C TYR A 41 -14.01 8.02 9.97
N GLY A 42 -14.14 8.89 10.95
CA GLY A 42 -14.93 10.12 10.83
C GLY A 42 -14.30 11.18 9.94
N THR A 43 -12.96 11.20 9.86
CA THR A 43 -12.18 12.17 9.07
C THR A 43 -10.96 11.53 8.41
N PRO A 44 -10.41 12.15 7.33
CA PRO A 44 -9.14 11.71 6.74
C PRO A 44 -7.96 11.74 7.73
N GLY A 45 -8.00 12.65 8.72
CA GLY A 45 -6.98 12.72 9.77
C GLY A 45 -7.03 11.51 10.71
N GLU A 46 -8.22 11.15 11.19
CA GLU A 46 -8.44 9.96 12.03
C GLU A 46 -8.07 8.67 11.28
N LEU A 47 -8.44 8.57 10.01
CA LEU A 47 -8.03 7.47 9.13
C LEU A 47 -6.51 7.36 9.06
N GLY A 48 -5.81 8.48 8.83
CA GLY A 48 -4.35 8.51 8.77
C GLY A 48 -3.68 8.08 10.08
N GLU A 49 -4.20 8.56 11.23
CA GLU A 49 -3.70 8.18 12.57
C GLU A 49 -3.89 6.69 12.85
N ALA A 50 -5.05 6.14 12.54
CA ALA A 50 -5.34 4.72 12.75
C ALA A 50 -4.46 3.82 11.85
N ALA A 51 -4.32 4.18 10.58
CA ALA A 51 -3.45 3.47 9.63
C ALA A 51 -1.99 3.50 10.10
N ALA A 52 -1.50 4.66 10.56
CA ALA A 52 -0.14 4.81 11.08
C ALA A 52 0.08 4.00 12.37
N ALA A 53 -0.88 3.98 13.29
CA ALA A 53 -0.82 3.16 14.49
C ALA A 53 -0.79 1.65 14.15
N GLY A 54 -1.52 1.23 13.11
CA GLY A 54 -1.45 -0.14 12.58
C GLY A 54 -0.04 -0.49 12.11
N VAL A 55 0.58 0.35 11.30
CA VAL A 55 1.95 0.15 10.80
C VAL A 55 2.95 0.11 11.96
N GLU A 56 2.87 1.06 12.91
CA GLU A 56 3.74 1.09 14.09
C GLU A 56 3.74 -0.24 14.85
N ARG A 57 2.55 -0.80 15.14
CA ARG A 57 2.42 -2.10 15.84
C ARG A 57 3.06 -3.25 15.06
N TRP A 58 2.82 -3.31 13.76
CA TRP A 58 3.38 -4.37 12.92
C TRP A 58 4.90 -4.27 12.80
N LEU A 59 5.46 -3.06 12.65
CA LEU A 59 6.89 -2.85 12.62
C LEU A 59 7.53 -3.20 13.97
N ALA A 60 6.94 -2.77 15.08
CA ALA A 60 7.42 -3.13 16.42
C ALA A 60 7.48 -4.65 16.61
N SER A 61 6.43 -5.38 16.17
CA SER A 61 6.39 -6.84 16.22
C SER A 61 7.46 -7.48 15.33
N ALA A 62 7.66 -6.97 14.11
CA ALA A 62 8.65 -7.45 13.17
C ALA A 62 10.08 -7.24 13.73
N ILE A 63 10.38 -6.05 14.20
CA ILE A 63 11.67 -5.69 14.79
C ILE A 63 11.94 -6.51 16.05
N ALA A 64 10.97 -6.68 16.94
CA ALA A 64 11.12 -7.51 18.14
C ALA A 64 11.42 -8.97 17.82
N SER A 65 10.83 -9.51 16.73
CA SER A 65 10.98 -10.93 16.37
C SER A 65 12.20 -11.24 15.51
N ARG A 66 12.64 -10.30 14.65
CA ARG A 66 13.69 -10.53 13.64
C ARG A 66 14.83 -9.51 13.67
N GLY A 67 14.69 -8.45 14.44
CA GLY A 67 15.70 -7.37 14.52
C GLY A 67 15.55 -6.30 13.44
N GLU A 68 14.72 -6.50 12.43
CA GLU A 68 14.51 -5.59 11.29
C GLU A 68 13.09 -5.71 10.74
N ALA A 69 12.71 -4.75 9.90
CA ALA A 69 11.44 -4.77 9.18
C ALA A 69 11.56 -4.12 7.79
N ASN A 70 10.76 -4.60 6.83
CA ASN A 70 10.77 -4.12 5.44
C ASN A 70 9.41 -3.57 5.06
N LEU A 71 9.40 -2.34 4.55
CA LEU A 71 8.20 -1.56 4.24
C LEU A 71 8.19 -1.13 2.78
N VAL A 72 7.03 -1.17 2.13
CA VAL A 72 6.85 -0.55 0.82
C VAL A 72 5.73 0.50 0.87
N PHE A 73 5.91 1.64 0.19
CA PHE A 73 4.97 2.76 0.21
C PHE A 73 4.42 3.11 -1.17
N ALA A 74 3.13 3.46 -1.20
CA ALA A 74 2.55 4.25 -2.26
C ALA A 74 2.96 5.73 -2.10
N ALA A 75 3.19 6.40 -3.22
CA ALA A 75 3.44 7.84 -3.30
C ALA A 75 2.26 8.53 -3.99
N ALA A 76 1.37 9.10 -3.22
CA ALA A 76 0.19 9.81 -3.73
C ALA A 76 -0.30 10.86 -2.73
N VAL A 77 -0.94 11.93 -3.23
CA VAL A 77 -1.54 12.98 -2.39
C VAL A 77 -2.53 12.40 -1.37
N SER A 78 -3.25 11.32 -1.72
CA SER A 78 -4.16 10.61 -0.83
C SER A 78 -3.48 9.98 0.39
N GLN A 79 -2.14 9.80 0.36
CA GLN A 79 -1.37 9.22 1.47
C GLN A 79 -0.87 10.26 2.49
N LEU A 80 -1.01 11.57 2.22
CA LEU A 80 -0.42 12.63 3.04
C LEU A 80 -0.84 12.60 4.50
N SER A 81 -2.12 12.36 4.80
CA SER A 81 -2.61 12.26 6.18
C SER A 81 -1.96 11.08 6.93
N PHE A 82 -1.84 9.95 6.27
CA PHE A 82 -1.19 8.75 6.79
C PHE A 82 0.32 8.95 6.98
N LEU A 83 1.04 9.46 5.96
CA LEU A 83 2.48 9.70 6.05
C LEU A 83 2.81 10.74 7.13
N GLY A 84 2.00 11.81 7.22
CA GLY A 84 2.13 12.82 8.26
C GLY A 84 1.91 12.26 9.67
N ALA A 85 0.98 11.33 9.86
CA ALA A 85 0.77 10.63 11.10
C ALA A 85 1.93 9.66 11.40
N LEU A 86 2.38 8.91 10.41
CA LEU A 86 3.44 7.91 10.55
C LEU A 86 4.77 8.53 10.98
N ARG A 87 5.11 9.74 10.49
CA ARG A 87 6.30 10.50 10.91
C ARG A 87 6.37 10.77 12.41
N ARG A 88 5.22 10.78 13.09
CA ARG A 88 5.12 11.08 14.54
C ARG A 88 5.13 9.83 15.41
N LYS A 89 5.09 8.64 14.79
CA LYS A 89 5.07 7.36 15.54
C LYS A 89 6.44 7.00 16.07
N ALA A 90 6.44 6.29 17.20
CA ALA A 90 7.66 5.83 17.89
C ALA A 90 8.21 4.55 17.24
N ILE A 91 8.67 4.66 15.99
CA ILE A 91 9.24 3.56 15.20
C ILE A 91 10.77 3.64 15.27
N ASP A 92 11.44 2.52 15.52
CA ASP A 92 12.90 2.40 15.37
C ASP A 92 13.28 2.32 13.88
N TRP A 93 13.26 3.48 13.23
CA TRP A 93 13.52 3.61 11.80
C TRP A 93 14.92 3.12 11.39
N ALA A 94 15.89 3.13 12.30
CA ALA A 94 17.22 2.61 11.99
C ALA A 94 17.23 1.10 11.67
N ARG A 95 16.17 0.38 12.04
CA ARG A 95 15.95 -1.04 11.75
C ARG A 95 14.94 -1.29 10.63
N VAL A 96 14.53 -0.25 9.92
CA VAL A 96 13.53 -0.35 8.86
C VAL A 96 14.20 -0.13 7.50
N THR A 97 13.94 -1.03 6.57
CA THR A 97 14.27 -0.87 5.14
C THR A 97 13.01 -0.47 4.37
N VAL A 98 13.10 0.60 3.60
CA VAL A 98 11.99 1.19 2.87
C VAL A 98 12.16 1.00 1.37
N PHE A 99 11.05 0.62 0.74
CA PHE A 99 10.82 0.52 -0.69
C PHE A 99 9.67 1.42 -1.13
N HIS A 100 9.47 1.62 -2.43
CA HIS A 100 8.23 2.20 -2.95
C HIS A 100 7.64 1.35 -4.08
N LEU A 101 6.34 1.54 -4.36
CA LEU A 101 5.57 0.64 -5.22
C LEU A 101 5.84 0.81 -6.70
N ASP A 102 6.10 2.05 -7.13
CA ASP A 102 6.09 2.44 -8.52
C ASP A 102 6.81 3.77 -8.76
N GLU A 103 7.27 4.01 -9.99
CA GLU A 103 7.86 5.28 -10.42
C GLU A 103 7.66 5.45 -11.93
N TYR A 104 7.47 6.68 -12.38
CA TYR A 104 7.44 6.99 -13.80
C TYR A 104 8.79 6.72 -14.47
N THR A 105 8.76 6.17 -15.70
CA THR A 105 9.97 6.11 -16.51
C THR A 105 10.31 7.49 -17.08
N GLU A 106 11.62 7.70 -17.36
CA GLU A 106 12.12 8.94 -17.99
C GLU A 106 11.93 10.21 -17.13
N LEU A 107 11.53 10.08 -15.86
CA LEU A 107 11.32 11.19 -14.95
C LEU A 107 12.45 11.27 -13.92
N PRO A 108 13.27 12.36 -13.92
CA PRO A 108 14.38 12.50 -12.97
C PRO A 108 13.87 12.66 -11.53
N GLU A 109 14.70 12.29 -10.55
CA GLU A 109 14.32 12.28 -9.14
C GLU A 109 13.91 13.67 -8.61
N ASP A 110 14.51 14.74 -9.14
CA ASP A 110 14.24 16.14 -8.75
C ASP A 110 12.95 16.71 -9.39
N HIS A 111 12.33 15.98 -10.34
CA HIS A 111 11.07 16.42 -10.93
C HIS A 111 9.95 16.48 -9.87
N PRO A 112 9.09 17.53 -9.87
CA PRO A 112 8.03 17.69 -8.88
C PRO A 112 7.07 16.50 -8.77
N ALA A 113 6.86 15.76 -9.88
CA ALA A 113 5.98 14.59 -9.92
C ALA A 113 6.70 13.26 -9.64
N SER A 114 8.01 13.26 -9.34
CA SER A 114 8.71 12.02 -8.97
C SER A 114 8.20 11.49 -7.64
N PHE A 115 7.88 10.21 -7.61
CA PHE A 115 7.44 9.52 -6.38
C PHE A 115 8.60 9.34 -5.40
N ARG A 116 9.84 9.22 -5.89
CA ARG A 116 11.05 9.27 -5.04
C ARG A 116 11.12 10.57 -4.27
N ARG A 117 10.98 11.71 -4.97
CA ARG A 117 10.97 13.05 -4.36
C ARG A 117 9.84 13.18 -3.35
N PHE A 118 8.63 12.79 -3.71
CA PHE A 118 7.46 12.84 -2.83
C PHE A 118 7.71 12.12 -1.51
N LEU A 119 8.22 10.89 -1.55
CA LEU A 119 8.49 10.12 -0.34
C LEU A 119 9.62 10.73 0.50
N ARG A 120 10.67 11.28 -0.13
CA ARG A 120 11.72 11.99 0.61
C ARG A 120 11.14 13.17 1.38
N GLU A 121 10.43 14.06 0.70
CA GLU A 121 9.86 15.28 1.28
C GLU A 121 8.83 14.98 2.39
N HIS A 122 8.00 13.97 2.21
CA HIS A 122 6.88 13.72 3.12
C HIS A 122 7.17 12.70 4.23
N LEU A 123 8.22 11.89 4.10
CA LEU A 123 8.55 10.87 5.09
C LEU A 123 10.06 10.71 5.31
N LEU A 124 10.82 10.28 4.29
CA LEU A 124 12.13 9.66 4.47
C LEU A 124 13.16 10.59 5.09
N ASP A 125 13.22 11.85 4.67
CA ASP A 125 14.19 12.83 5.20
C ASP A 125 13.94 13.16 6.67
N ALA A 126 12.71 13.00 7.13
CA ALA A 126 12.34 13.25 8.52
C ALA A 126 12.61 12.07 9.44
N VAL A 127 12.41 10.82 8.97
CA VAL A 127 12.49 9.62 9.81
C VAL A 127 13.80 8.84 9.66
N GLN A 128 14.54 9.06 8.58
CA GLN A 128 15.88 8.51 8.30
C GLN A 128 15.95 6.98 8.50
N PRO A 129 15.30 6.17 7.63
CA PRO A 129 15.33 4.72 7.73
C PRO A 129 16.75 4.16 7.59
N GLY A 130 17.00 2.98 8.17
CA GLY A 130 18.28 2.28 8.08
C GLY A 130 18.65 1.82 6.66
N GLY A 131 17.63 1.54 5.83
CA GLY A 131 17.78 1.24 4.40
C GLY A 131 16.70 1.94 3.57
N VAL A 132 17.09 2.47 2.41
CA VAL A 132 16.16 3.10 1.45
C VAL A 132 16.49 2.61 0.05
N HIS A 133 15.54 1.93 -0.56
CA HIS A 133 15.65 1.41 -1.93
C HIS A 133 14.51 1.98 -2.78
N LEU A 134 14.84 2.91 -3.66
CA LEU A 134 13.90 3.53 -4.58
C LEU A 134 14.18 3.08 -6.02
N MET A 135 13.13 2.95 -6.83
CA MET A 135 13.23 2.65 -8.26
C MET A 135 13.78 3.87 -9.00
N ARG A 136 14.71 3.66 -9.89
CA ARG A 136 15.28 4.69 -10.76
C ARG A 136 14.58 4.65 -12.12
N GLY A 137 13.42 5.29 -12.22
CA GLY A 137 12.66 5.33 -13.47
C GLY A 137 13.39 6.06 -14.61
N ASP A 138 14.41 6.87 -14.29
CA ASP A 138 15.32 7.56 -15.18
C ASP A 138 16.65 6.81 -15.47
N ALA A 139 16.71 5.51 -15.14
CA ALA A 139 17.89 4.71 -15.43
C ALA A 139 18.06 4.50 -16.95
N ASP A 140 19.30 4.60 -17.46
CA ASP A 140 19.63 4.31 -18.87
C ASP A 140 19.33 2.85 -19.24
N ASP A 141 19.51 1.92 -18.28
CA ASP A 141 19.18 0.49 -18.38
C ASP A 141 18.01 0.17 -17.44
N LEU A 142 16.80 0.27 -17.94
CA LEU A 142 15.59 -0.05 -17.19
C LEU A 142 15.48 -1.53 -16.85
N GLN A 143 15.95 -2.42 -17.72
CA GLN A 143 15.94 -3.85 -17.46
C GLN A 143 16.89 -4.21 -16.29
N GLY A 144 18.09 -3.65 -16.30
CA GLY A 144 19.02 -3.79 -15.18
C GLY A 144 18.50 -3.18 -13.88
N GLU A 145 17.71 -2.10 -13.94
CA GLU A 145 17.06 -1.53 -12.78
C GLU A 145 15.94 -2.44 -12.23
N ILE A 146 15.12 -3.03 -13.09
CA ILE A 146 14.11 -4.04 -12.71
C ILE A 146 14.80 -5.20 -11.97
N GLU A 147 15.84 -5.79 -12.56
CA GLU A 147 16.58 -6.91 -11.96
C GLU A 147 17.21 -6.54 -10.61
N ARG A 148 17.77 -5.34 -10.50
CA ARG A 148 18.31 -4.82 -9.25
C ARG A 148 17.23 -4.75 -8.17
N TYR A 149 16.08 -4.14 -8.52
CA TYR A 149 14.98 -3.93 -7.55
C TYR A 149 14.35 -5.26 -7.14
N GLU A 150 14.13 -6.17 -8.06
CA GLU A 150 13.66 -7.52 -7.76
C GLU A 150 14.62 -8.30 -6.83
N SER A 151 15.93 -8.18 -7.06
CA SER A 151 16.93 -8.81 -6.20
C SER A 151 16.87 -8.26 -4.77
N LEU A 152 16.66 -6.96 -4.61
CA LEU A 152 16.47 -6.32 -3.32
C LEU A 152 15.19 -6.79 -2.63
N LEU A 153 14.07 -6.88 -3.36
CA LEU A 153 12.80 -7.38 -2.80
C LEU A 153 12.91 -8.86 -2.36
N ARG A 154 13.67 -9.68 -3.08
CA ARG A 154 13.92 -11.08 -2.66
C ARG A 154 14.80 -11.15 -1.41
N ALA A 155 15.78 -10.26 -1.27
CA ALA A 155 16.63 -10.17 -0.09
C ALA A 155 15.91 -9.61 1.13
N HIS A 156 14.89 -8.76 0.93
CA HIS A 156 14.12 -8.06 1.95
C HIS A 156 12.61 -8.34 1.80
N PRO A 157 12.11 -9.53 2.17
CA PRO A 157 10.69 -9.86 2.09
C PRO A 157 9.83 -8.85 2.84
N LEU A 158 8.77 -8.35 2.20
CA LEU A 158 7.95 -7.26 2.71
C LEU A 158 7.16 -7.66 3.97
N ASP A 159 7.28 -6.87 5.02
CA ASP A 159 6.48 -7.00 6.22
C ASP A 159 5.17 -6.24 6.10
N VAL A 160 5.23 -4.99 5.63
CA VAL A 160 4.04 -4.16 5.46
C VAL A 160 4.05 -3.52 4.08
N ALA A 161 2.96 -3.68 3.32
CA ALA A 161 2.69 -2.91 2.12
C ALA A 161 1.68 -1.79 2.43
N CYS A 162 2.13 -0.54 2.35
CA CYS A 162 1.31 0.66 2.52
C CYS A 162 0.86 1.12 1.14
N ILE A 163 -0.40 0.90 0.81
CA ILE A 163 -0.94 1.09 -0.54
C ILE A 163 -2.17 2.01 -0.55
N GLY A 164 -2.56 2.45 -1.74
CA GLY A 164 -3.84 3.09 -2.03
C GLY A 164 -4.62 2.31 -3.10
N ILE A 165 -5.78 2.85 -3.50
CA ILE A 165 -6.59 2.37 -4.63
C ILE A 165 -6.79 3.54 -5.59
N GLY A 166 -6.54 3.33 -6.87
CA GLY A 166 -6.83 4.30 -7.93
C GLY A 166 -8.32 4.47 -8.22
N GLU A 167 -8.69 5.47 -9.01
CA GLU A 167 -10.10 5.76 -9.34
C GLU A 167 -10.75 4.65 -10.19
N ASN A 168 -9.97 3.90 -10.97
CA ASN A 168 -10.38 2.73 -11.75
C ASN A 168 -10.17 1.39 -11.01
N GLY A 169 -9.81 1.43 -9.72
CA GLY A 169 -9.56 0.24 -8.91
C GLY A 169 -8.14 -0.33 -9.01
N HIS A 170 -7.19 0.36 -9.66
CA HIS A 170 -5.80 -0.10 -9.71
C HIS A 170 -5.11 -0.07 -8.34
N ILE A 171 -4.08 -0.89 -8.18
CA ILE A 171 -3.13 -0.84 -7.06
C ILE A 171 -1.70 -0.73 -7.62
N ALA A 172 -0.93 0.26 -7.18
CA ALA A 172 0.26 0.73 -7.87
C ALA A 172 -0.10 1.00 -9.34
N PHE A 173 0.81 0.89 -10.30
CA PHE A 173 0.45 1.02 -11.72
C PHE A 173 -0.04 -0.30 -12.36
N ASN A 174 -0.75 -1.15 -11.58
CA ASN A 174 -1.45 -2.29 -12.13
C ASN A 174 -2.89 -1.89 -12.49
N ASP A 175 -3.05 -1.16 -13.59
CA ASP A 175 -4.35 -0.82 -14.17
C ASP A 175 -5.05 -2.05 -14.76
N PRO A 176 -6.40 -2.06 -14.92
CA PRO A 176 -7.14 -3.22 -15.45
C PRO A 176 -6.54 -3.89 -16.69
N PRO A 177 -6.02 -3.14 -17.70
CA PRO A 177 -5.44 -3.76 -18.90
C PRO A 177 -4.14 -4.53 -18.67
N VAL A 178 -3.37 -4.18 -17.62
CA VAL A 178 -2.03 -4.74 -17.37
C VAL A 178 -1.92 -5.53 -16.07
N ALA A 179 -2.98 -5.49 -15.23
CA ALA A 179 -3.03 -6.24 -13.99
C ALA A 179 -3.07 -7.74 -14.27
N ASP A 180 -2.23 -8.48 -13.55
CA ASP A 180 -2.22 -9.95 -13.55
C ASP A 180 -2.08 -10.43 -12.10
N PHE A 181 -2.99 -11.32 -11.67
CA PHE A 181 -2.96 -11.87 -10.32
C PHE A 181 -1.99 -13.04 -10.15
N ASP A 182 -1.49 -13.57 -11.26
CA ASP A 182 -0.54 -14.68 -11.31
C ASP A 182 0.77 -14.27 -12.01
N ASP A 183 1.08 -12.97 -12.06
CA ASP A 183 2.28 -12.41 -12.69
C ASP A 183 3.55 -13.06 -12.09
N PRO A 184 4.42 -13.67 -12.92
CA PRO A 184 5.63 -14.33 -12.43
C PRO A 184 6.73 -13.35 -12.00
N LEU A 185 6.65 -12.08 -12.39
CA LEU A 185 7.61 -11.05 -12.06
C LEU A 185 7.29 -10.41 -10.71
N LEU A 186 8.27 -9.78 -10.08
CA LEU A 186 8.04 -8.91 -8.91
C LEU A 186 7.90 -7.45 -9.34
N VAL A 187 8.64 -7.05 -10.37
CA VAL A 187 8.65 -5.69 -10.93
C VAL A 187 8.52 -5.77 -12.44
N LYS A 188 7.78 -4.86 -13.04
CA LYS A 188 7.66 -4.76 -14.50
C LYS A 188 7.53 -3.32 -14.97
N GLU A 189 7.89 -3.06 -16.23
CA GLU A 189 7.51 -1.85 -16.93
C GLU A 189 6.09 -2.02 -17.49
N VAL A 190 5.28 -0.96 -17.40
CA VAL A 190 3.90 -0.94 -17.90
C VAL A 190 3.61 0.31 -18.69
N GLU A 191 2.70 0.22 -19.66
CA GLU A 191 2.05 1.38 -20.24
C GLU A 191 0.88 1.82 -19.34
N LEU A 192 0.82 3.12 -19.05
CA LEU A 192 -0.24 3.71 -18.27
C LEU A 192 -1.48 3.91 -19.12
N ASP A 193 -2.62 3.43 -18.65
CA ASP A 193 -3.86 3.67 -19.35
C ASP A 193 -4.32 5.14 -19.25
N ASP A 194 -5.24 5.52 -20.11
CA ASP A 194 -5.72 6.89 -20.20
C ASP A 194 -6.46 7.33 -18.93
N ALA A 195 -7.14 6.42 -18.22
CA ALA A 195 -7.84 6.74 -16.98
C ALA A 195 -6.83 7.04 -15.86
N CYS A 196 -5.78 6.21 -15.76
CA CYS A 196 -4.67 6.44 -14.82
C CYS A 196 -3.97 7.78 -15.11
N ARG A 197 -3.60 8.05 -16.37
CA ARG A 197 -2.95 9.31 -16.75
C ARG A 197 -3.83 10.55 -16.46
N ARG A 198 -5.15 10.48 -16.70
CA ARG A 198 -6.09 11.55 -16.32
C ARG A 198 -6.16 11.75 -14.81
N GLN A 199 -6.11 10.67 -14.02
CA GLN A 199 -6.05 10.78 -12.57
C GLN A 199 -4.81 11.58 -12.13
N GLN A 200 -3.64 11.37 -12.75
CA GLN A 200 -2.41 12.10 -12.39
C GLN A 200 -2.54 13.62 -12.64
N VAL A 201 -3.25 14.02 -13.70
CA VAL A 201 -3.58 15.43 -13.94
C VAL A 201 -4.57 15.96 -12.89
N HIS A 202 -5.61 15.20 -12.56
CA HIS A 202 -6.58 15.58 -11.52
C HIS A 202 -5.95 15.68 -10.12
N ASP A 203 -4.95 14.86 -9.84
CA ASP A 203 -4.21 14.89 -8.58
C ASP A 203 -3.15 16.01 -8.53
N GLY A 204 -2.98 16.74 -9.66
CA GLY A 204 -2.10 17.90 -9.75
C GLY A 204 -0.61 17.58 -9.98
N TRP A 205 -0.28 16.36 -10.35
CA TRP A 205 1.09 15.96 -10.64
C TRP A 205 1.61 16.54 -11.97
N PHE A 206 0.73 16.64 -12.96
CA PHE A 206 1.04 17.19 -14.28
C PHE A 206 0.01 18.24 -14.67
N SER A 207 0.44 19.24 -15.44
CA SER A 207 -0.43 20.34 -15.89
C SER A 207 -1.36 19.92 -17.04
N SER A 208 -1.01 18.85 -17.76
CA SER A 208 -1.80 18.33 -18.86
C SER A 208 -1.63 16.81 -19.04
N PHE A 209 -2.57 16.23 -19.78
CA PHE A 209 -2.52 14.81 -20.16
C PHE A 209 -1.28 14.48 -21.02
N ASP A 210 -0.88 15.39 -21.91
CA ASP A 210 0.25 15.14 -22.81
C ASP A 210 1.60 15.16 -22.08
N GLU A 211 1.70 15.87 -20.96
CA GLU A 211 2.89 15.90 -20.12
C GLU A 211 2.99 14.68 -19.20
N THR A 212 1.88 13.97 -18.98
CA THR A 212 1.90 12.79 -18.13
C THR A 212 2.66 11.64 -18.82
N PRO A 213 3.66 11.05 -18.18
CA PRO A 213 4.41 9.93 -18.74
C PRO A 213 3.50 8.80 -19.24
N ARG A 214 3.97 8.07 -20.25
CA ARG A 214 3.23 6.96 -20.83
C ARG A 214 3.59 5.63 -20.20
N ARG A 215 4.73 5.54 -19.53
CA ARG A 215 5.29 4.32 -18.98
C ARG A 215 5.73 4.51 -17.54
N ALA A 216 5.70 3.43 -16.80
CA ALA A 216 6.15 3.39 -15.42
C ALA A 216 6.74 2.02 -15.06
N LEU A 217 7.59 1.99 -14.04
CA LEU A 217 7.96 0.78 -13.33
C LEU A 217 6.98 0.57 -12.18
N THR A 218 6.57 -0.67 -11.95
CA THR A 218 5.63 -1.00 -10.87
C THR A 218 5.91 -2.36 -10.25
N LEU A 219 5.69 -2.49 -8.94
CA LEU A 219 5.53 -3.80 -8.34
C LEU A 219 4.27 -4.47 -8.92
N THR A 220 4.37 -5.76 -9.19
CA THR A 220 3.23 -6.57 -9.64
C THR A 220 2.23 -6.81 -8.52
N VAL A 221 1.01 -7.23 -8.86
CA VAL A 221 -0.01 -7.58 -7.87
C VAL A 221 0.49 -8.69 -6.92
N PRO A 222 1.08 -9.81 -7.39
CA PRO A 222 1.64 -10.82 -6.49
C PRO A 222 2.75 -10.29 -5.58
N ALA A 223 3.61 -9.40 -6.06
CA ALA A 223 4.66 -8.78 -5.24
C ALA A 223 4.07 -7.98 -4.09
N ILE A 224 3.03 -7.16 -4.34
CA ILE A 224 2.32 -6.40 -3.31
C ILE A 224 1.61 -7.34 -2.34
N MET A 225 0.91 -8.35 -2.86
CA MET A 225 0.17 -9.34 -2.06
C MET A 225 1.07 -10.28 -1.24
N SER A 226 2.38 -10.33 -1.52
CA SER A 226 3.35 -11.07 -0.72
C SER A 226 3.67 -10.43 0.63
N GLY A 227 3.35 -9.16 0.82
CA GLY A 227 3.50 -8.46 2.10
C GLY A 227 2.76 -9.19 3.21
N ARG A 228 3.38 -9.34 4.38
CA ARG A 228 2.74 -10.02 5.54
C ARG A 228 1.48 -9.29 6.00
N VAL A 229 1.46 -7.99 5.80
CA VAL A 229 0.36 -7.08 6.13
C VAL A 229 0.15 -6.10 4.98
N ILE A 230 -1.10 -5.83 4.65
CA ILE A 230 -1.47 -4.77 3.71
C ILE A 230 -2.25 -3.68 4.45
N ASN A 231 -1.69 -2.48 4.44
CA ASN A 231 -2.27 -1.27 5.01
C ASN A 231 -2.76 -0.39 3.85
N CYS A 232 -4.04 -0.50 3.49
CA CYS A 232 -4.62 0.16 2.32
C CYS A 232 -5.40 1.41 2.73
N VAL A 233 -4.86 2.60 2.40
CA VAL A 233 -5.38 3.92 2.80
C VAL A 233 -6.08 4.59 1.63
N VAL A 234 -7.38 4.81 1.73
CA VAL A 234 -8.21 5.29 0.61
C VAL A 234 -9.18 6.38 1.05
N PRO A 235 -8.75 7.64 1.19
CA PRO A 235 -9.63 8.77 1.47
C PRO A 235 -10.21 9.38 0.18
N GLY A 236 -11.36 10.05 0.31
CA GLY A 236 -11.92 10.96 -0.68
C GLY A 236 -12.98 10.36 -1.60
N GLU A 237 -13.95 11.20 -1.97
CA GLU A 237 -15.16 10.83 -2.71
C GLU A 237 -14.87 10.21 -4.08
N ARG A 238 -13.84 10.68 -4.81
CA ARG A 238 -13.46 10.13 -6.12
C ARG A 238 -13.09 8.63 -6.09
N LYS A 239 -12.81 8.10 -4.91
CA LYS A 239 -12.50 6.67 -4.69
C LYS A 239 -13.72 5.81 -4.38
N ALA A 240 -14.91 6.41 -4.19
CA ALA A 240 -16.11 5.70 -3.73
C ALA A 240 -16.55 4.57 -4.68
N ASP A 241 -16.43 4.76 -6.00
CA ASP A 241 -16.77 3.75 -6.99
C ASP A 241 -15.78 2.58 -6.96
N ALA A 242 -14.49 2.89 -6.98
CA ALA A 242 -13.42 1.88 -6.89
C ALA A 242 -13.51 1.08 -5.58
N VAL A 243 -13.81 1.74 -4.45
CA VAL A 243 -14.05 1.08 -3.16
C VAL A 243 -15.29 0.17 -3.24
N HIS A 244 -16.39 0.65 -3.82
CA HIS A 244 -17.59 -0.18 -4.03
C HIS A 244 -17.27 -1.44 -4.83
N ASP A 245 -16.59 -1.31 -5.97
CA ASP A 245 -16.27 -2.42 -6.86
C ASP A 245 -15.26 -3.38 -6.23
N THR A 246 -14.27 -2.85 -5.50
CA THR A 246 -13.34 -3.65 -4.68
C THR A 246 -14.10 -4.57 -3.71
N LEU A 247 -15.12 -4.04 -3.04
CA LEU A 247 -15.84 -4.76 -1.97
C LEU A 247 -16.97 -5.64 -2.48
N ASN A 248 -17.64 -5.29 -3.58
CA ASN A 248 -18.89 -5.92 -4.00
C ASN A 248 -18.82 -6.58 -5.39
N GLY A 249 -17.85 -6.18 -6.23
CA GLY A 249 -17.62 -6.78 -7.54
C GLY A 249 -16.98 -8.19 -7.46
N PRO A 250 -16.79 -8.87 -8.59
CA PRO A 250 -16.00 -10.09 -8.64
C PRO A 250 -14.53 -9.80 -8.29
N ILE A 251 -13.81 -10.80 -7.77
CA ILE A 251 -12.35 -10.71 -7.63
C ILE A 251 -11.75 -10.98 -9.00
N ALA A 252 -11.43 -9.90 -9.72
CA ALA A 252 -10.97 -9.94 -11.10
C ALA A 252 -10.07 -8.74 -11.43
N THR A 253 -9.24 -8.87 -12.46
CA THR A 253 -8.32 -7.82 -12.92
C THR A 253 -9.02 -6.58 -13.48
N ALA A 254 -10.32 -6.66 -13.80
CA ALA A 254 -11.15 -5.50 -14.11
C ALA A 254 -11.29 -4.49 -12.94
N CYS A 255 -11.05 -4.94 -11.70
CA CYS A 255 -10.87 -4.10 -10.52
C CYS A 255 -9.73 -4.73 -9.69
N PRO A 256 -8.46 -4.39 -9.98
CA PRO A 256 -7.30 -5.06 -9.37
C PRO A 256 -7.31 -5.05 -7.85
N ALA A 257 -7.80 -3.98 -7.22
CA ALA A 257 -7.93 -3.88 -5.76
C ALA A 257 -8.85 -4.95 -5.16
N SER A 258 -9.73 -5.58 -5.94
CA SER A 258 -10.60 -6.67 -5.48
C SER A 258 -9.83 -7.86 -4.93
N ILE A 259 -8.55 -8.06 -5.36
CA ILE A 259 -7.66 -9.12 -4.87
C ILE A 259 -7.36 -9.00 -3.36
N LEU A 260 -7.43 -7.79 -2.80
CA LEU A 260 -7.21 -7.55 -1.37
C LEU A 260 -8.14 -8.37 -0.48
N ARG A 261 -9.29 -8.77 -1.00
CA ARG A 261 -10.25 -9.64 -0.32
C ARG A 261 -9.75 -11.07 -0.08
N ARG A 262 -8.66 -11.48 -0.74
CA ARG A 262 -7.98 -12.77 -0.50
C ARG A 262 -6.89 -12.69 0.56
N HIS A 263 -6.48 -11.48 0.98
CA HIS A 263 -5.37 -11.32 1.90
C HIS A 263 -5.82 -11.30 3.36
N HIS A 264 -5.32 -12.23 4.18
CA HIS A 264 -5.80 -12.44 5.55
C HIS A 264 -5.49 -11.29 6.51
N ASN A 265 -4.42 -10.53 6.25
CA ASN A 265 -3.96 -9.42 7.08
C ASN A 265 -4.05 -8.09 6.31
N ALA A 266 -5.01 -7.94 5.40
CA ALA A 266 -5.28 -6.64 4.77
C ALA A 266 -6.33 -5.87 5.56
N THR A 267 -6.08 -4.57 5.73
CA THR A 267 -7.04 -3.61 6.26
C THR A 267 -7.20 -2.46 5.28
N LEU A 268 -8.45 -2.18 4.91
CA LEU A 268 -8.86 -1.05 4.09
C LEU A 268 -9.38 0.06 5.01
N PHE A 269 -8.65 1.16 5.04
CA PHE A 269 -8.98 2.35 5.82
C PHE A 269 -9.70 3.36 4.92
N LEU A 270 -10.90 3.76 5.31
CA LEU A 270 -11.79 4.66 4.58
C LEU A 270 -12.17 5.88 5.42
N ASP A 271 -12.46 6.98 4.75
CA ASP A 271 -13.21 8.10 5.31
C ASP A 271 -14.70 8.03 4.90
N PRO A 272 -15.58 8.92 5.41
CA PRO A 272 -16.98 8.90 5.03
C PRO A 272 -17.22 9.13 3.54
N ALA A 273 -16.33 9.88 2.87
CA ALA A 273 -16.46 10.23 1.45
C ALA A 273 -16.16 9.03 0.56
N SER A 274 -15.04 8.33 0.78
CA SER A 274 -14.71 7.10 0.04
C SER A 274 -15.63 5.93 0.43
N GLY A 275 -16.15 5.93 1.66
CA GLY A 275 -17.04 4.92 2.20
C GLY A 275 -18.54 5.09 1.86
N THR A 276 -18.94 6.13 1.12
CA THR A 276 -20.37 6.47 0.88
C THR A 276 -21.18 5.33 0.27
N ARG A 277 -20.59 4.54 -0.62
CA ARG A 277 -21.27 3.40 -1.29
C ARG A 277 -21.08 2.07 -0.58
N VAL A 278 -20.40 2.06 0.56
CA VAL A 278 -20.16 0.85 1.33
C VAL A 278 -21.39 0.52 2.17
N ARG A 279 -22.17 -0.47 1.74
CA ARG A 279 -23.28 -1.00 2.55
C ARG A 279 -22.76 -2.15 3.43
N ALA A 280 -23.09 -2.12 4.73
CA ALA A 280 -23.02 -3.34 5.52
C ALA A 280 -24.03 -4.32 4.92
N ARG A 281 -23.65 -5.55 4.59
CA ARG A 281 -24.69 -6.57 4.46
C ARG A 281 -25.32 -6.71 5.85
N SER A 282 -26.63 -6.55 5.94
CA SER A 282 -27.38 -7.00 7.12
C SER A 282 -27.04 -8.48 7.35
N PRO A 283 -26.88 -8.89 8.62
CA PRO A 283 -26.59 -10.25 8.97
C PRO A 283 -27.64 -11.24 8.45
#